data_8e933fad4c6e84b1f4c3ae71a222f520
#
_entry.id   8e933fad4c6e84b1f4c3ae71a222f520
#
_cell.length_a   1.000
_cell.length_b   1.000
_cell.length_c   1.000
_cell.angle_alpha   90.00
_cell.angle_beta   90.00
_cell.angle_gamma   90.00
#
_symmetry.space_group_name_H-M   'P 1'
#
loop_
_entity.id
_entity.type
_entity.pdbx_description
1 polymer ?
#
loop_
_entity_poly.entity_id
_entity_poly.type
_entity_poly.pdbx_seq_one_letter_code
_entity_poly.pdbx_strand_id
1 'polypeptide(L)'
;KLSHIDLLVVGLPVALFAVKKAALEKAMTGKHDVGDGKTVTVAKALAVAQPQGALVHYASVHQKMAEIGKEQSLIIDPGSRTFDWLVAQGMRLVQKQSHSINRGMSDVLRLIAHAITKDIGTPYRDYDAIDLALRTGKSPVIYQKAYDMSRHLALADSVAQQAVSTMREWIESPHSLQNIILV
;
A
#
# COMPACT_ATOMS: atom_id res chain seq x y z
N LYS A 1 13.34 -22.58 19.51
CA LYS A 1 13.71 -22.40 18.10
C LYS A 1 12.49 -22.75 17.26
N LEU A 2 12.03 -21.84 16.39
CA LEU A 2 10.89 -22.09 15.51
C LEU A 2 11.35 -23.05 14.39
N SER A 3 10.77 -24.24 14.31
CA SER A 3 11.05 -25.23 13.27
C SER A 3 9.81 -25.65 12.49
N HIS A 4 8.62 -25.18 12.95
CA HIS A 4 7.33 -25.48 12.35
C HIS A 4 6.42 -24.25 12.38
N ILE A 5 5.70 -24.03 11.29
CA ILE A 5 4.68 -22.97 11.12
C ILE A 5 3.43 -23.67 10.57
N ASP A 6 2.34 -23.67 11.35
CA ASP A 6 1.08 -24.28 10.94
C ASP A 6 0.42 -23.50 9.81
N LEU A 7 0.43 -22.17 9.91
CA LEU A 7 -0.14 -21.27 8.91
C LEU A 7 0.76 -20.05 8.70
N LEU A 8 1.26 -19.90 7.48
CA LEU A 8 1.96 -18.70 7.02
C LEU A 8 1.03 -17.85 6.16
N VAL A 9 0.75 -16.62 6.58
CA VAL A 9 -0.01 -15.67 5.77
C VAL A 9 0.96 -14.73 5.06
N VAL A 10 0.81 -14.58 3.74
CA VAL A 10 1.65 -13.74 2.89
C VAL A 10 0.79 -12.78 2.06
N GLY A 11 1.28 -11.55 1.86
CA GLY A 11 0.58 -10.51 1.11
C GLY A 11 1.01 -10.45 -0.36
N LEU A 12 0.05 -10.22 -1.24
CA LEU A 12 0.28 -9.89 -2.64
C LEU A 12 -0.36 -8.54 -2.98
N PRO A 13 0.27 -7.72 -3.85
CA PRO A 13 -0.42 -6.58 -4.44
C PRO A 13 -1.72 -7.01 -5.13
N VAL A 14 -2.73 -6.15 -5.10
CA VAL A 14 -4.07 -6.46 -5.64
C VAL A 14 -4.00 -6.92 -7.10
N ALA A 15 -3.22 -6.21 -7.94
CA ALA A 15 -3.07 -6.55 -9.36
C ALA A 15 -2.44 -7.94 -9.60
N LEU A 16 -1.63 -8.44 -8.68
CA LEU A 16 -0.95 -9.74 -8.82
C LEU A 16 -1.71 -10.88 -8.13
N PHE A 17 -2.70 -10.58 -7.32
CA PHE A 17 -3.35 -11.56 -6.45
C PHE A 17 -3.94 -12.72 -7.23
N ALA A 18 -4.79 -12.46 -8.22
CA ALA A 18 -5.44 -13.53 -8.99
C ALA A 18 -4.45 -14.43 -9.74
N VAL A 19 -3.36 -13.83 -10.27
CA VAL A 19 -2.39 -14.54 -11.13
C VAL A 19 -1.34 -15.29 -10.32
N LYS A 20 -0.91 -14.74 -9.16
CA LYS A 20 0.24 -15.25 -8.40
C LYS A 20 -0.12 -16.01 -7.13
N LYS A 21 -1.37 -15.94 -6.67
CA LYS A 21 -1.82 -16.55 -5.41
C LYS A 21 -1.42 -18.02 -5.30
N ALA A 22 -1.86 -18.86 -6.24
CA ALA A 22 -1.64 -20.30 -6.17
C ALA A 22 -0.15 -20.67 -6.24
N ALA A 23 0.62 -19.95 -7.09
CA ALA A 23 2.06 -20.17 -7.22
C ALA A 23 2.80 -19.80 -5.94
N LEU A 24 2.43 -18.69 -5.29
CA LEU A 24 3.04 -18.24 -4.04
C LEU A 24 2.69 -19.20 -2.88
N GLU A 25 1.44 -19.60 -2.73
CA GLU A 25 1.01 -20.55 -1.71
C GLU A 25 1.78 -21.89 -1.85
N LYS A 26 1.92 -22.40 -3.08
CA LYS A 26 2.70 -23.59 -3.36
C LYS A 26 4.17 -23.42 -3.03
N ALA A 27 4.78 -22.29 -3.42
CA ALA A 27 6.20 -22.03 -3.17
C ALA A 27 6.52 -21.86 -1.69
N MET A 28 5.59 -21.31 -0.90
CA MET A 28 5.80 -21.05 0.53
C MET A 28 5.39 -22.22 1.44
N THR A 29 4.74 -23.24 0.90
CA THR A 29 4.38 -24.46 1.65
C THR A 29 5.49 -25.50 1.54
N GLY A 30 5.84 -26.16 2.65
CA GLY A 30 6.86 -27.22 2.69
C GLY A 30 8.07 -26.87 3.53
N LYS A 31 9.20 -27.50 3.23
CA LYS A 31 10.46 -27.31 3.95
C LYS A 31 11.30 -26.23 3.31
N HIS A 32 11.79 -25.31 4.12
CA HIS A 32 12.62 -24.18 3.69
C HIS A 32 13.92 -24.17 4.48
N ASP A 33 15.04 -24.12 3.78
CA ASP A 33 16.34 -23.82 4.38
C ASP A 33 16.38 -22.31 4.67
N VAL A 34 16.59 -21.95 5.93
CA VAL A 34 16.67 -20.56 6.39
C VAL A 34 18.10 -20.16 6.78
N GLY A 35 19.08 -20.91 6.31
CA GLY A 35 20.49 -20.68 6.57
C GLY A 35 20.98 -21.33 7.87
N ASP A 36 22.31 -21.33 8.07
CA ASP A 36 23.00 -21.93 9.25
C ASP A 36 22.60 -23.38 9.55
N GLY A 37 22.30 -24.19 8.50
CA GLY A 37 21.84 -25.56 8.65
C GLY A 37 20.47 -25.71 9.34
N LYS A 38 19.67 -24.65 9.36
CA LYS A 38 18.35 -24.64 9.97
C LYS A 38 17.27 -24.79 8.90
N THR A 39 16.30 -25.64 9.20
CA THR A 39 15.12 -25.85 8.34
C THR A 39 13.85 -25.48 9.08
N VAL A 40 12.95 -24.79 8.41
CA VAL A 40 11.58 -24.49 8.88
C VAL A 40 10.60 -25.19 7.96
N THR A 41 9.59 -25.84 8.55
CA THR A 41 8.51 -26.48 7.80
C THR A 41 7.26 -25.61 7.91
N VAL A 42 6.70 -25.19 6.77
CA VAL A 42 5.42 -24.50 6.67
C VAL A 42 4.36 -25.51 6.28
N ALA A 43 3.41 -25.80 7.17
CA ALA A 43 2.34 -26.77 6.92
C ALA A 43 1.35 -26.26 5.87
N LYS A 44 1.01 -24.97 5.94
CA LYS A 44 0.12 -24.31 4.99
C LYS A 44 0.52 -22.84 4.81
N ALA A 45 0.56 -22.39 3.56
CA ALA A 45 0.63 -20.97 3.23
C ALA A 45 -0.72 -20.47 2.69
N LEU A 46 -1.10 -19.24 3.06
CA LEU A 46 -2.28 -18.55 2.58
C LEU A 46 -1.86 -17.17 2.04
N ALA A 47 -2.10 -16.94 0.76
CA ALA A 47 -1.89 -15.62 0.17
C ALA A 47 -3.18 -14.80 0.23
N VAL A 48 -3.04 -13.55 0.67
CA VAL A 48 -4.13 -12.55 0.74
C VAL A 48 -3.73 -11.31 -0.06
N ALA A 49 -4.69 -10.53 -0.54
CA ALA A 49 -4.37 -9.21 -1.09
C ALA A 49 -3.94 -8.29 0.07
N GLN A 50 -2.87 -7.51 -0.13
CA GLN A 50 -2.28 -6.69 0.95
C GLN A 50 -3.32 -5.82 1.69
N PRO A 51 -4.23 -5.09 1.00
CA PRO A 51 -5.24 -4.29 1.71
C PRO A 51 -6.27 -5.11 2.51
N GLN A 52 -6.41 -6.44 2.25
CA GLN A 52 -7.26 -7.30 3.10
C GLN A 52 -6.73 -7.38 4.54
N GLY A 53 -5.42 -7.32 4.72
CA GLY A 53 -4.82 -7.28 6.07
C GLY A 53 -5.29 -6.07 6.86
N ALA A 54 -5.38 -4.91 6.22
CA ALA A 54 -5.89 -3.69 6.84
C ALA A 54 -7.36 -3.79 7.20
N LEU A 55 -8.20 -4.39 6.33
CA LEU A 55 -9.61 -4.62 6.63
C LEU A 55 -9.78 -5.52 7.87
N VAL A 56 -9.04 -6.62 7.94
CA VAL A 56 -9.07 -7.54 9.08
C VAL A 56 -8.59 -6.84 10.36
N HIS A 57 -7.51 -6.07 10.26
CA HIS A 57 -6.99 -5.30 11.39
C HIS A 57 -8.02 -4.29 11.89
N TYR A 58 -8.58 -3.48 10.99
CA TYR A 58 -9.65 -2.52 11.32
C TYR A 58 -10.83 -3.20 12.01
N ALA A 59 -11.36 -4.27 11.40
CA ALA A 59 -12.49 -5.02 11.96
C ALA A 59 -12.20 -5.60 13.34
N SER A 60 -10.96 -6.06 13.57
CA SER A 60 -10.52 -6.61 14.86
C SER A 60 -10.37 -5.53 15.93
N VAL A 61 -9.64 -4.45 15.62
CA VAL A 61 -9.37 -3.36 16.58
C VAL A 61 -10.67 -2.66 17.01
N HIS A 62 -11.59 -2.46 16.07
CA HIS A 62 -12.87 -1.80 16.35
C HIS A 62 -14.01 -2.77 16.75
N GLN A 63 -13.69 -4.06 16.92
CA GLN A 63 -14.68 -5.11 17.26
C GLN A 63 -15.86 -5.21 16.29
N LYS A 64 -15.62 -4.91 15.00
CA LYS A 64 -16.63 -4.85 13.93
C LYS A 64 -16.62 -6.05 12.99
N MET A 65 -16.09 -7.19 13.41
CA MET A 65 -15.95 -8.38 12.55
C MET A 65 -17.30 -8.88 12.00
N ALA A 66 -18.36 -8.84 12.80
CA ALA A 66 -19.69 -9.30 12.39
C ALA A 66 -20.36 -8.34 11.38
N GLU A 67 -20.16 -7.05 11.56
CA GLU A 67 -20.71 -5.99 10.70
C GLU A 67 -19.97 -5.97 9.36
N ILE A 68 -18.64 -5.81 9.41
CA ILE A 68 -17.77 -5.84 8.23
C ILE A 68 -17.96 -7.14 7.42
N GLY A 69 -18.21 -8.26 8.09
CA GLY A 69 -18.50 -9.55 7.42
C GLY A 69 -19.73 -9.55 6.50
N LYS A 70 -20.61 -8.55 6.60
CA LYS A 70 -21.83 -8.41 5.80
C LYS A 70 -21.82 -7.19 4.88
N GLU A 71 -20.96 -6.22 5.17
CA GLU A 71 -20.90 -4.90 4.52
C GLU A 71 -19.95 -4.90 3.32
N GLN A 72 -20.12 -3.91 2.46
CA GLN A 72 -19.17 -3.61 1.41
C GLN A 72 -18.21 -2.52 1.88
N SER A 73 -16.92 -2.78 1.77
CA SER A 73 -15.86 -1.90 2.24
C SER A 73 -14.88 -1.58 1.10
N LEU A 74 -14.45 -0.33 1.02
CA LEU A 74 -13.36 0.12 0.17
C LEU A 74 -12.13 0.35 1.06
N ILE A 75 -11.04 -0.32 0.74
CA ILE A 75 -9.73 -0.14 1.37
C ILE A 75 -8.83 0.56 0.37
N ILE A 76 -8.21 1.66 0.78
CA ILE A 76 -7.29 2.48 -0.03
C ILE A 76 -5.92 2.44 0.63
N ASP A 77 -4.93 1.94 -0.09
CA ASP A 77 -3.55 1.80 0.36
C ASP A 77 -2.60 2.59 -0.57
N PRO A 78 -2.29 3.86 -0.25
CA PRO A 78 -1.35 4.67 -0.99
C PRO A 78 0.09 4.32 -0.56
N GLY A 79 0.62 3.23 -1.12
CA GLY A 79 1.94 2.73 -0.81
C GLY A 79 3.09 3.56 -1.41
N SER A 80 4.32 3.12 -1.16
CA SER A 80 5.52 3.79 -1.68
C SER A 80 5.63 3.72 -3.21
N ARG A 81 5.31 2.57 -3.82
CA ARG A 81 5.47 2.32 -5.26
C ARG A 81 4.16 2.20 -6.02
N THR A 82 3.12 1.78 -5.33
CA THR A 82 1.78 1.53 -5.89
C THR A 82 0.73 2.26 -5.08
N PHE A 83 -0.35 2.59 -5.74
CA PHE A 83 -1.60 2.97 -5.11
C PHE A 83 -2.56 1.80 -5.34
N ASP A 84 -2.86 1.12 -4.27
CA ASP A 84 -3.71 -0.06 -4.28
C ASP A 84 -5.09 0.29 -3.72
N TRP A 85 -6.14 -0.27 -4.33
CA TRP A 85 -7.46 -0.25 -3.73
C TRP A 85 -8.13 -1.60 -3.84
N LEU A 86 -8.90 -1.91 -2.83
CA LEU A 86 -9.63 -3.15 -2.72
C LEU A 86 -11.07 -2.88 -2.30
N VAL A 87 -12.01 -3.36 -3.09
CA VAL A 87 -13.40 -3.46 -2.68
C VAL A 87 -13.64 -4.86 -2.14
N ALA A 88 -14.19 -4.96 -0.93
CA ALA A 88 -14.54 -6.21 -0.30
C ALA A 88 -16.04 -6.29 -0.05
N GLN A 89 -16.65 -7.45 -0.32
CA GLN A 89 -17.98 -7.80 0.18
C GLN A 89 -17.80 -8.74 1.37
N GLY A 90 -18.05 -8.26 2.56
CA GLY A 90 -17.57 -8.91 3.77
C GLY A 90 -16.04 -8.98 3.75
N MET A 91 -15.49 -10.18 3.94
CA MET A 91 -14.04 -10.43 3.86
C MET A 91 -13.58 -10.89 2.47
N ARG A 92 -14.46 -10.90 1.46
CA ARG A 92 -14.14 -11.41 0.12
C ARG A 92 -13.81 -10.27 -0.83
N LEU A 93 -12.66 -10.38 -1.49
CA LEU A 93 -12.25 -9.48 -2.56
C LEU A 93 -13.26 -9.47 -3.72
N VAL A 94 -13.72 -8.28 -4.10
CA VAL A 94 -14.48 -8.03 -5.33
C VAL A 94 -13.48 -7.68 -6.44
N GLN A 95 -12.99 -8.71 -7.16
CA GLN A 95 -11.90 -8.60 -8.12
C GLN A 95 -12.13 -7.53 -9.19
N LYS A 96 -13.36 -7.40 -9.69
CA LYS A 96 -13.70 -6.45 -10.77
C LYS A 96 -13.59 -4.98 -10.37
N GLN A 97 -13.71 -4.69 -9.08
CA GLN A 97 -13.66 -3.33 -8.53
C GLN A 97 -12.36 -3.03 -7.77
N SER A 98 -11.41 -3.95 -7.80
CA SER A 98 -10.15 -3.85 -7.08
C SER A 98 -8.96 -3.87 -8.03
N HIS A 99 -8.01 -2.96 -7.85
CA HIS A 99 -6.85 -2.86 -8.73
C HIS A 99 -5.67 -2.18 -8.05
N SER A 100 -4.54 -2.15 -8.75
CA SER A 100 -3.32 -1.41 -8.36
C SER A 100 -2.84 -0.60 -9.55
N ILE A 101 -2.36 0.59 -9.30
CA ILE A 101 -1.61 1.36 -10.30
C ILE A 101 -0.18 1.60 -9.81
N ASN A 102 0.76 1.68 -10.76
CA ASN A 102 2.17 2.00 -10.48
C ASN A 102 2.33 3.52 -10.27
N ARG A 103 1.68 4.02 -9.25
CA ARG A 103 1.77 5.40 -8.75
C ARG A 103 1.82 5.33 -7.24
N GLY A 104 2.82 5.94 -6.64
CA GLY A 104 2.96 5.91 -5.20
C GLY A 104 3.73 7.10 -4.67
N MET A 105 4.00 7.12 -3.38
CA MET A 105 4.71 8.20 -2.72
C MET A 105 6.09 8.45 -3.35
N SER A 106 6.76 7.41 -3.86
CA SER A 106 8.06 7.56 -4.56
C SER A 106 7.97 8.48 -5.78
N ASP A 107 6.83 8.52 -6.48
CA ASP A 107 6.66 9.42 -7.63
C ASP A 107 6.51 10.86 -7.17
N VAL A 108 5.77 11.09 -6.08
CA VAL A 108 5.66 12.41 -5.44
C VAL A 108 7.04 12.92 -5.03
N LEU A 109 7.83 12.10 -4.33
CA LEU A 109 9.16 12.48 -3.86
C LEU A 109 10.10 12.81 -5.01
N ARG A 110 10.06 12.04 -6.12
CA ARG A 110 10.87 12.30 -7.31
C ARG A 110 10.45 13.60 -8.01
N LEU A 111 9.16 13.86 -8.15
CA LEU A 111 8.67 15.10 -8.76
C LEU A 111 9.11 16.32 -7.97
N ILE A 112 8.96 16.28 -6.63
CA ILE A 112 9.40 17.37 -5.77
C ILE A 112 10.92 17.54 -5.81
N ALA A 113 11.71 16.45 -5.74
CA ALA A 113 13.17 16.50 -5.84
C ALA A 113 13.63 17.11 -7.19
N HIS A 114 12.92 16.78 -8.28
CA HIS A 114 13.20 17.38 -9.59
C HIS A 114 12.88 18.89 -9.61
N ALA A 115 11.77 19.30 -9.00
CA ALA A 115 11.42 20.71 -8.89
C ALA A 115 12.45 21.48 -8.04
N ILE A 116 12.85 20.94 -6.90
CA ILE A 116 13.92 21.51 -6.06
C ILE A 116 15.24 21.62 -6.88
N THR A 117 15.61 20.56 -7.62
CA THR A 117 16.79 20.58 -8.49
C THR A 117 16.77 21.74 -9.48
N LYS A 118 15.62 22.03 -10.09
CA LYS A 118 15.46 23.16 -11.00
C LYS A 118 15.64 24.51 -10.29
N ASP A 119 15.11 24.63 -9.09
CA ASP A 119 15.18 25.87 -8.33
C ASP A 119 16.59 26.22 -7.84
N ILE A 120 17.33 25.21 -7.38
CA ILE A 120 18.66 25.43 -6.81
C ILE A 120 19.81 25.26 -7.82
N GLY A 121 19.48 24.76 -9.03
CA GLY A 121 20.46 24.57 -10.11
C GLY A 121 21.43 23.39 -9.93
N THR A 122 21.23 22.56 -8.90
CA THR A 122 22.07 21.39 -8.59
C THR A 122 21.20 20.18 -8.25
N PRO A 123 21.61 18.92 -8.58
CA PRO A 123 20.83 17.73 -8.29
C PRO A 123 20.52 17.59 -6.80
N TYR A 124 19.24 17.51 -6.47
CA TYR A 124 18.75 17.24 -5.13
C TYR A 124 18.06 15.87 -5.10
N ARG A 125 18.47 14.98 -4.20
CA ARG A 125 17.96 13.59 -4.11
C ARG A 125 17.73 13.12 -2.68
N ASP A 126 17.64 14.04 -1.73
CA ASP A 126 17.32 13.70 -0.33
C ASP A 126 15.80 13.50 -0.21
N TYR A 127 15.35 12.30 -0.60
CA TYR A 127 13.94 11.92 -0.55
C TYR A 127 13.41 11.82 0.88
N ASP A 128 14.27 11.46 1.84
CA ASP A 128 13.90 11.33 3.25
C ASP A 128 13.60 12.71 3.85
N ALA A 129 14.39 13.72 3.50
CA ALA A 129 14.13 15.09 3.91
C ALA A 129 12.82 15.64 3.31
N ILE A 130 12.51 15.30 2.04
CA ILE A 130 11.24 15.67 1.40
C ILE A 130 10.07 14.97 2.10
N ASP A 131 10.16 13.65 2.33
CA ASP A 131 9.11 12.88 3.00
C ASP A 131 8.83 13.41 4.41
N LEU A 132 9.91 13.66 5.18
CA LEU A 132 9.79 14.25 6.50
C LEU A 132 9.11 15.63 6.47
N ALA A 133 9.46 16.45 5.49
CA ALA A 133 8.87 17.77 5.31
C ALA A 133 7.37 17.69 4.97
N LEU A 134 6.98 16.78 4.08
CA LEU A 134 5.56 16.53 3.73
C LEU A 134 4.75 16.08 4.96
N ARG A 135 5.29 15.18 5.77
CA ARG A 135 4.60 14.63 6.94
C ARG A 135 4.53 15.60 8.12
N THR A 136 5.53 16.45 8.28
CA THR A 136 5.64 17.30 9.48
C THR A 136 5.33 18.78 9.22
N GLY A 137 5.24 19.20 7.95
CA GLY A 137 5.13 20.60 7.57
C GLY A 137 6.41 21.42 7.81
N LYS A 138 7.52 20.76 8.20
CA LYS A 138 8.79 21.46 8.46
C LYS A 138 9.61 21.56 7.17
N SER A 139 10.10 22.76 6.87
CA SER A 139 10.94 22.99 5.70
C SER A 139 12.24 22.19 5.79
N PRO A 140 12.67 21.50 4.71
CA PRO A 140 13.99 20.88 4.67
C PRO A 140 15.07 21.93 4.66
N VAL A 141 16.26 21.58 5.16
CA VAL A 141 17.43 22.48 5.14
C VAL A 141 18.30 22.16 3.93
N ILE A 142 18.43 23.14 3.03
CA ILE A 142 19.27 23.05 1.82
C ILE A 142 20.30 24.18 1.87
N TYR A 143 21.58 23.85 1.75
CA TYR A 143 22.68 24.82 1.89
C TYR A 143 22.58 25.69 3.16
N GLN A 144 22.29 25.05 4.30
CA GLN A 144 22.13 25.68 5.63
C GLN A 144 20.99 26.70 5.72
N LYS A 145 20.06 26.70 4.77
CA LYS A 145 18.86 27.54 4.79
C LYS A 145 17.61 26.70 4.72
N ALA A 146 16.56 27.10 5.45
CA ALA A 146 15.26 26.51 5.31
C ALA A 146 14.72 26.74 3.89
N TYR A 147 14.34 25.67 3.23
CA TYR A 147 13.80 25.72 1.86
C TYR A 147 12.28 25.64 1.90
N ASP A 148 11.61 26.66 1.37
CA ASP A 148 10.14 26.67 1.31
C ASP A 148 9.63 25.67 0.26
N MET A 149 8.96 24.61 0.73
CA MET A 149 8.37 23.58 -0.10
C MET A 149 6.91 23.87 -0.48
N SER A 150 6.28 24.93 0.05
CA SER A 150 4.85 25.17 -0.13
C SER A 150 4.43 25.20 -1.60
N ARG A 151 5.25 25.77 -2.47
CA ARG A 151 5.03 25.85 -3.93
C ARG A 151 5.08 24.49 -4.65
N HIS A 152 5.59 23.43 -4.00
CA HIS A 152 5.69 22.11 -4.60
C HIS A 152 4.59 21.15 -4.10
N LEU A 153 3.78 21.57 -3.11
CA LEU A 153 2.71 20.70 -2.58
C LEU A 153 1.67 20.34 -3.64
N ALA A 154 1.39 21.24 -4.58
CA ALA A 154 0.50 20.98 -5.70
C ALA A 154 0.94 19.79 -6.60
N LEU A 155 2.23 19.44 -6.60
CA LEU A 155 2.73 18.26 -7.31
C LEU A 155 2.27 16.97 -6.63
N ALA A 156 2.26 16.94 -5.30
CA ALA A 156 1.73 15.82 -4.53
C ALA A 156 0.24 15.63 -4.78
N ASP A 157 -0.54 16.73 -4.74
CA ASP A 157 -1.97 16.71 -5.02
C ASP A 157 -2.28 16.18 -6.42
N SER A 158 -1.50 16.58 -7.43
CA SER A 158 -1.67 16.10 -8.80
C SER A 158 -1.54 14.58 -8.92
N VAL A 159 -0.55 13.97 -8.26
CA VAL A 159 -0.36 12.51 -8.25
C VAL A 159 -1.51 11.82 -7.54
N ALA A 160 -1.90 12.33 -6.37
CA ALA A 160 -3.02 11.80 -5.59
C ALA A 160 -4.34 11.87 -6.36
N GLN A 161 -4.65 13.02 -6.99
CA GLN A 161 -5.86 13.20 -7.80
C GLN A 161 -5.94 12.23 -8.97
N GLN A 162 -4.82 12.00 -9.68
CA GLN A 162 -4.77 11.01 -10.76
C GLN A 162 -5.07 9.61 -10.25
N ALA A 163 -4.48 9.21 -9.14
CA ALA A 163 -4.70 7.91 -8.53
C ALA A 163 -6.16 7.71 -8.10
N VAL A 164 -6.73 8.71 -7.42
CA VAL A 164 -8.12 8.69 -6.97
C VAL A 164 -9.09 8.70 -8.17
N SER A 165 -8.81 9.48 -9.22
CA SER A 165 -9.66 9.48 -10.43
C SER A 165 -9.70 8.11 -11.08
N THR A 166 -8.53 7.47 -11.24
CA THR A 166 -8.47 6.11 -11.79
C THR A 166 -9.23 5.12 -10.90
N MET A 167 -9.05 5.17 -9.59
CA MET A 167 -9.78 4.31 -8.65
C MET A 167 -11.31 4.46 -8.80
N ARG A 168 -11.78 5.70 -8.94
CA ARG A 168 -13.22 6.00 -9.07
C ARG A 168 -13.84 5.39 -10.33
N GLU A 169 -13.09 5.26 -11.41
CA GLU A 169 -13.53 4.61 -12.65
C GLU A 169 -13.76 3.10 -12.48
N TRP A 170 -13.08 2.47 -11.51
CA TRP A 170 -13.20 1.05 -11.22
C TRP A 170 -14.36 0.72 -10.25
N ILE A 171 -14.82 1.69 -9.48
CA ILE A 171 -15.87 1.47 -8.47
C ILE A 171 -17.24 1.66 -9.14
N GLU A 172 -17.89 0.54 -9.45
CA GLU A 172 -19.19 0.54 -10.15
C GLU A 172 -20.34 1.13 -9.32
N SER A 173 -20.31 0.92 -8.00
CA SER A 173 -21.41 1.27 -7.09
C SER A 173 -20.91 1.96 -5.81
N PRO A 174 -20.44 3.22 -5.87
CA PRO A 174 -19.94 3.90 -4.68
C PRO A 174 -20.97 4.03 -3.54
N HIS A 175 -22.25 4.10 -3.89
CA HIS A 175 -23.34 4.20 -2.92
C HIS A 175 -23.60 2.93 -2.10
N SER A 176 -23.05 1.79 -2.52
CA SER A 176 -23.14 0.52 -1.77
C SER A 176 -22.03 0.35 -0.73
N LEU A 177 -21.05 1.26 -0.71
CA LEU A 177 -19.97 1.22 0.25
C LEU A 177 -20.42 1.72 1.62
N GLN A 178 -20.33 0.88 2.64
CA GLN A 178 -20.60 1.25 4.02
C GLN A 178 -19.34 1.74 4.75
N ASN A 179 -18.16 1.29 4.30
CA ASN A 179 -16.89 1.68 4.91
C ASN A 179 -15.88 2.11 3.86
N ILE A 180 -15.12 3.16 4.19
CA ILE A 180 -13.91 3.57 3.47
C ILE A 180 -12.77 3.58 4.48
N ILE A 181 -11.76 2.75 4.25
CA ILE A 181 -10.61 2.56 5.13
C ILE A 181 -9.36 3.01 4.40
N LEU A 182 -8.70 4.03 4.92
CA LEU A 182 -7.40 4.49 4.45
C LEU A 182 -6.30 3.88 5.33
N VAL A 183 -5.27 3.32 4.69
CA VAL A 183 -4.18 2.59 5.36
C VAL A 183 -2.90 3.43 5.41
#